data_43a0b6a8e814bfe736076c38f7592a08
#
_entry.id   43a0b6a8e814bfe736076c38f7592a08
#
_cell.length_a   1.000
_cell.length_b   1.000
_cell.length_c   1.000
_cell.angle_alpha   90.00
_cell.angle_beta   90.00
_cell.angle_gamma   90.00
#
_symmetry.space_group_name_H-M   'P 1'
#
loop_
_entity.id
_entity.type
_entity.pdbx_description
1 polymer ?
#
loop_
_entity_poly.entity_id
_entity_poly.type
_entity_poly.pdbx_seq_one_letter_code
_entity_poly.pdbx_strand_id
1 'polypeptide(L)'
;MSPPRQRKCVIGLGMACLDQLLLWADTSAPVQGNRLIACQWQGGGPAGTAMVTVARLGGRAEIWAAVGDDWIGDLILRGLAQERVDTSQVVRVRGGRGTHMIACIDQPTGERHFYRGTEYVHSGRPVGDLKRLRGAGCLLVDGTRPASELRAAREGRRLGVPVVADVGWWTRERPAVLTHVDYAILSEHSARSLAPRGAAGKTARRARERASAEPLDLRMICQAVRGMGPPRVVITLGARGLVYLDGERFGRMKAFRVKVVDTTGAGDVFHGAFCWGLVAGLALEKNLEFASAAAALKCGHIGGRAGIPTRRQVVRFLSEHAGQ
;
A
#
# COMPACT_ATOMS: atom_id res chain seq x y z
N MET A 1 11.36 -20.26 -29.85
CA MET A 1 10.89 -19.33 -28.78
C MET A 1 10.01 -20.14 -27.84
N SER A 2 10.46 -20.36 -26.62
CA SER A 2 9.64 -21.02 -25.61
C SER A 2 8.38 -20.20 -25.33
N PRO A 3 7.18 -20.79 -25.18
CA PRO A 3 5.97 -20.06 -24.88
C PRO A 3 6.19 -19.20 -23.63
N PRO A 4 5.62 -17.97 -23.57
CA PRO A 4 5.79 -17.12 -22.39
C PRO A 4 5.29 -17.89 -21.17
N ARG A 5 6.16 -18.15 -20.20
CA ARG A 5 5.78 -18.73 -18.91
C ARG A 5 4.58 -17.94 -18.41
N GLN A 6 3.45 -18.62 -18.25
CA GLN A 6 2.22 -18.01 -17.74
C GLN A 6 2.56 -17.32 -16.41
N ARG A 7 2.52 -15.98 -16.39
CA ARG A 7 2.94 -15.21 -15.22
C ARG A 7 2.05 -15.59 -14.06
N LYS A 8 2.66 -15.99 -12.95
CA LYS A 8 1.95 -16.30 -11.71
C LYS A 8 1.16 -15.07 -11.24
N CYS A 9 0.01 -15.28 -10.63
CA CYS A 9 -0.87 -14.22 -10.14
C CYS A 9 -0.32 -13.61 -8.85
N VAL A 10 -0.43 -12.30 -8.67
CA VAL A 10 -0.30 -11.62 -7.38
C VAL A 10 -1.70 -11.53 -6.77
N ILE A 11 -1.84 -11.97 -5.52
CA ILE A 11 -3.07 -11.89 -4.75
C ILE A 11 -2.90 -10.78 -3.71
N GLY A 12 -3.81 -9.80 -3.71
CA GLY A 12 -3.87 -8.75 -2.68
C GLY A 12 -5.03 -9.02 -1.74
N LEU A 13 -4.77 -9.21 -0.46
CA LEU A 13 -5.78 -9.38 0.58
C LEU A 13 -5.84 -8.12 1.43
N GLY A 14 -7.00 -7.43 1.41
CA GLY A 14 -7.14 -6.22 2.18
C GLY A 14 -8.32 -5.34 1.77
N MET A 15 -8.09 -4.03 1.80
CA MET A 15 -9.10 -3.02 1.54
C MET A 15 -9.09 -2.56 0.08
N ALA A 16 -10.29 -2.47 -0.47
CA ALA A 16 -10.60 -1.64 -1.62
C ALA A 16 -11.67 -0.62 -1.20
N CYS A 17 -11.49 0.63 -1.56
CA CYS A 17 -12.41 1.71 -1.23
C CYS A 17 -12.67 2.61 -2.45
N LEU A 18 -13.62 3.51 -2.29
CA LEU A 18 -13.88 4.61 -3.20
C LEU A 18 -13.37 5.89 -2.55
N ASP A 19 -12.48 6.61 -3.23
CA ASP A 19 -11.97 7.89 -2.77
C ASP A 19 -12.70 9.02 -3.49
N GLN A 20 -13.22 9.97 -2.73
CA GLN A 20 -13.73 11.24 -3.21
C GLN A 20 -12.69 12.31 -2.95
N LEU A 21 -12.12 12.86 -4.01
CA LEU A 21 -11.13 13.93 -3.95
C LEU A 21 -11.83 15.26 -4.14
N LEU A 22 -11.76 16.14 -3.16
CA LEU A 22 -12.34 17.48 -3.15
C LEU A 22 -11.21 18.49 -3.15
N LEU A 23 -11.01 19.18 -4.29
CA LEU A 23 -10.03 20.24 -4.40
C LEU A 23 -10.70 21.57 -4.06
N TRP A 24 -10.26 22.22 -3.00
CA TRP A 24 -10.78 23.48 -2.50
C TRP A 24 -9.85 24.62 -2.85
N ALA A 25 -10.43 25.82 -3.10
CA ALA A 25 -9.67 27.05 -3.32
C ALA A 25 -8.84 27.43 -2.09
N ASP A 26 -9.40 27.22 -0.89
CA ASP A 26 -8.75 27.45 0.40
C ASP A 26 -9.50 26.65 1.47
N THR A 27 -8.86 25.65 2.09
CA THR A 27 -9.49 24.84 3.14
C THR A 27 -9.58 25.56 4.48
N SER A 28 -8.87 26.67 4.67
CA SER A 28 -8.93 27.49 5.87
C SER A 28 -10.04 28.54 5.84
N ALA A 29 -10.58 28.85 4.66
CA ALA A 29 -11.64 29.83 4.50
C ALA A 29 -12.98 29.34 5.09
N PRO A 30 -13.81 30.25 5.63
CA PRO A 30 -15.16 29.90 6.07
C PRO A 30 -15.97 29.28 4.93
N VAL A 31 -16.93 28.43 5.25
CA VAL A 31 -17.81 27.77 4.25
C VAL A 31 -18.51 28.79 3.35
N GLN A 32 -18.85 29.95 3.89
CA GLN A 32 -19.37 31.09 3.12
C GLN A 32 -18.23 31.76 2.34
N GLY A 33 -18.19 31.52 1.03
CA GLY A 33 -17.17 32.09 0.13
C GLY A 33 -16.04 31.10 -0.26
N ASN A 34 -15.97 29.94 0.36
CA ASN A 34 -15.06 28.91 -0.12
C ASN A 34 -15.62 28.22 -1.37
N ARG A 35 -14.74 27.89 -2.31
CA ARG A 35 -15.13 27.31 -3.59
C ARG A 35 -14.50 25.94 -3.80
N LEU A 36 -15.34 24.94 -4.05
CA LEU A 36 -14.92 23.66 -4.56
C LEU A 36 -14.49 23.82 -6.03
N ILE A 37 -13.21 23.58 -6.32
CA ILE A 37 -12.63 23.70 -7.66
C ILE A 37 -12.89 22.46 -8.47
N ALA A 38 -12.71 21.29 -7.86
CA ALA A 38 -12.90 20.00 -8.51
C ALA A 38 -13.37 18.94 -7.52
N CYS A 39 -14.20 18.03 -8.03
CA CYS A 39 -14.61 16.80 -7.34
C CYS A 39 -14.33 15.62 -8.26
N GLN A 40 -13.54 14.66 -7.79
CA GLN A 40 -13.20 13.46 -8.55
C GLN A 40 -13.45 12.22 -7.71
N TRP A 41 -13.93 11.16 -8.36
CA TRP A 41 -14.09 9.85 -7.77
C TRP A 41 -13.08 8.90 -8.38
N GLN A 42 -12.36 8.16 -7.55
CA GLN A 42 -11.44 7.12 -8.01
C GLN A 42 -11.43 5.95 -7.04
N GLY A 43 -11.00 4.80 -7.52
CA GLY A 43 -10.75 3.69 -6.62
C GLY A 43 -9.53 3.94 -5.74
N GLY A 44 -9.59 3.46 -4.50
CA GLY A 44 -8.55 3.55 -3.48
C GLY A 44 -8.40 2.27 -2.69
N GLY A 45 -7.81 2.42 -1.51
CA GLY A 45 -7.47 1.34 -0.60
C GLY A 45 -6.12 0.70 -0.90
N PRO A 46 -5.33 0.30 0.14
CA PRO A 46 -3.97 -0.19 -0.05
C PRO A 46 -3.92 -1.40 -0.97
N ALA A 47 -4.62 -2.49 -0.65
CA ALA A 47 -4.65 -3.68 -1.51
C ALA A 47 -5.26 -3.38 -2.89
N GLY A 48 -6.33 -2.57 -2.97
CA GLY A 48 -6.96 -2.19 -4.23
C GLY A 48 -6.01 -1.45 -5.16
N THR A 49 -5.28 -0.46 -4.66
CA THR A 49 -4.31 0.34 -5.43
C THR A 49 -3.08 -0.48 -5.80
N ALA A 50 -2.60 -1.34 -4.89
CA ALA A 50 -1.49 -2.25 -5.18
C ALA A 50 -1.83 -3.23 -6.31
N MET A 51 -3.05 -3.81 -6.33
CA MET A 51 -3.47 -4.74 -7.38
C MET A 51 -3.65 -4.04 -8.73
N VAL A 52 -4.18 -2.81 -8.76
CA VAL A 52 -4.22 -1.99 -9.98
C VAL A 52 -2.78 -1.73 -10.49
N THR A 53 -1.84 -1.48 -9.60
CA THR A 53 -0.43 -1.30 -9.97
C THR A 53 0.14 -2.57 -10.63
N VAL A 54 -0.09 -3.74 -10.04
CA VAL A 54 0.33 -5.02 -10.61
C VAL A 54 -0.25 -5.20 -12.03
N ALA A 55 -1.53 -4.89 -12.22
CA ALA A 55 -2.21 -5.03 -13.51
C ALA A 55 -1.65 -4.06 -14.56
N ARG A 56 -1.45 -2.78 -14.22
CA ARG A 56 -0.86 -1.77 -15.14
C ARG A 56 0.59 -2.06 -15.51
N LEU A 57 1.34 -2.74 -14.62
CA LEU A 57 2.68 -3.25 -14.92
C LEU A 57 2.66 -4.51 -15.80
N GLY A 58 1.47 -4.99 -16.18
CA GLY A 58 1.27 -6.16 -17.04
C GLY A 58 1.35 -7.50 -16.30
N GLY A 59 1.15 -7.49 -14.98
CA GLY A 59 0.97 -8.68 -14.15
C GLY A 59 -0.48 -9.18 -14.12
N ARG A 60 -0.70 -10.39 -13.61
CA ARG A 60 -2.02 -10.89 -13.23
C ARG A 60 -2.27 -10.51 -11.78
N ALA A 61 -3.40 -9.87 -11.52
CA ALA A 61 -3.76 -9.39 -10.18
C ALA A 61 -5.14 -9.91 -9.79
N GLU A 62 -5.26 -10.39 -8.57
CA GLU A 62 -6.51 -10.82 -7.95
C GLU A 62 -6.65 -10.14 -6.59
N ILE A 63 -7.84 -9.68 -6.25
CA ILE A 63 -8.09 -9.05 -4.94
C ILE A 63 -9.05 -9.87 -4.08
N TRP A 64 -8.69 -10.05 -2.82
CA TRP A 64 -9.50 -10.63 -1.75
C TRP A 64 -9.93 -9.51 -0.80
N ALA A 65 -11.16 -9.08 -0.92
CA ALA A 65 -11.69 -7.94 -0.18
C ALA A 65 -13.15 -8.18 0.19
N ALA A 66 -13.72 -7.27 0.97
CA ALA A 66 -15.16 -7.16 1.10
C ALA A 66 -15.60 -5.75 0.72
N VAL A 67 -16.75 -5.67 0.04
CA VAL A 67 -17.41 -4.42 -0.33
C VAL A 67 -18.89 -4.47 0.09
N GLY A 68 -19.51 -3.30 0.22
CA GLY A 68 -20.96 -3.23 0.44
C GLY A 68 -21.74 -3.73 -0.78
N ASP A 69 -23.02 -4.02 -0.59
CA ASP A 69 -23.96 -4.31 -1.68
C ASP A 69 -24.74 -3.06 -2.12
N ASP A 70 -24.09 -1.89 -1.99
CA ASP A 70 -24.56 -0.58 -2.37
C ASP A 70 -23.86 -0.05 -3.65
N TRP A 71 -24.27 1.14 -4.09
CA TRP A 71 -23.69 1.79 -5.27
C TRP A 71 -22.19 2.07 -5.15
N ILE A 72 -21.65 2.29 -3.91
CA ILE A 72 -20.22 2.46 -3.67
C ILE A 72 -19.48 1.16 -3.95
N GLY A 73 -20.01 0.03 -3.43
CA GLY A 73 -19.47 -1.29 -3.73
C GLY A 73 -19.44 -1.60 -5.23
N ASP A 74 -20.50 -1.20 -5.97
CA ASP A 74 -20.57 -1.36 -7.42
C ASP A 74 -19.49 -0.52 -8.14
N LEU A 75 -19.25 0.72 -7.70
CA LEU A 75 -18.19 1.55 -8.27
C LEU A 75 -16.80 0.99 -8.00
N ILE A 76 -16.55 0.47 -6.78
CA ILE A 76 -15.30 -0.19 -6.43
C ILE A 76 -15.03 -1.37 -7.36
N LEU A 77 -16.02 -2.27 -7.51
CA LEU A 77 -15.88 -3.47 -8.35
C LEU A 77 -15.70 -3.13 -9.83
N ARG A 78 -16.49 -2.19 -10.35
CA ARG A 78 -16.36 -1.72 -11.74
C ARG A 78 -14.99 -1.13 -12.01
N GLY A 79 -14.49 -0.27 -11.09
CA GLY A 79 -13.17 0.35 -11.23
C GLY A 79 -12.03 -0.67 -11.21
N LEU A 80 -12.11 -1.70 -10.38
CA LEU A 80 -11.13 -2.79 -10.35
C LEU A 80 -11.18 -3.64 -11.63
N ALA A 81 -12.38 -3.97 -12.12
CA ALA A 81 -12.57 -4.74 -13.35
C ALA A 81 -12.06 -3.99 -14.60
N GLN A 82 -12.29 -2.67 -14.69
CA GLN A 82 -11.72 -1.81 -15.75
C GLN A 82 -10.20 -1.86 -15.77
N GLU A 83 -9.57 -1.97 -14.62
CA GLU A 83 -8.11 -2.13 -14.47
C GLU A 83 -7.65 -3.60 -14.62
N ARG A 84 -8.53 -4.52 -15.02
CA ARG A 84 -8.24 -5.94 -15.20
C ARG A 84 -7.77 -6.67 -13.95
N VAL A 85 -8.24 -6.25 -12.78
CA VAL A 85 -8.05 -6.95 -11.52
C VAL A 85 -9.15 -7.99 -11.37
N ASP A 86 -8.80 -9.25 -11.10
CA ASP A 86 -9.78 -10.31 -10.83
C ASP A 86 -10.45 -10.06 -9.48
N THR A 87 -11.76 -9.84 -9.49
CA THR A 87 -12.59 -9.56 -8.32
C THR A 87 -13.45 -10.75 -7.90
N SER A 88 -13.23 -11.95 -8.49
CA SER A 88 -14.04 -13.15 -8.24
C SER A 88 -14.06 -13.60 -6.77
N GLN A 89 -13.07 -13.17 -5.99
CA GLN A 89 -12.96 -13.48 -4.56
C GLN A 89 -13.39 -12.32 -3.64
N VAL A 90 -14.00 -11.27 -4.20
CA VAL A 90 -14.55 -10.17 -3.40
C VAL A 90 -15.89 -10.58 -2.82
N VAL A 91 -16.05 -10.44 -1.51
CA VAL A 91 -17.30 -10.70 -0.80
C VAL A 91 -18.17 -9.45 -0.83
N ARG A 92 -19.37 -9.55 -1.38
CA ARG A 92 -20.41 -8.52 -1.21
C ARG A 92 -21.14 -8.76 0.11
N VAL A 93 -21.16 -7.75 0.96
CA VAL A 93 -21.78 -7.83 2.28
C VAL A 93 -23.18 -7.26 2.21
N ARG A 94 -24.18 -8.14 2.33
CA ARG A 94 -25.59 -7.76 2.28
C ARG A 94 -25.92 -6.73 3.37
N GLY A 95 -26.56 -5.62 2.99
CA GLY A 95 -26.86 -4.49 3.87
C GLY A 95 -25.62 -3.71 4.31
N GLY A 96 -24.41 -4.10 3.87
CA GLY A 96 -23.17 -3.37 4.13
C GLY A 96 -23.04 -2.13 3.25
N ARG A 97 -22.39 -1.11 3.78
CA ARG A 97 -22.06 0.11 3.02
C ARG A 97 -20.64 0.03 2.49
N GLY A 98 -20.43 0.40 1.24
CA GLY A 98 -19.10 0.42 0.62
C GLY A 98 -18.16 1.38 1.37
N THR A 99 -16.89 1.00 1.50
CA THR A 99 -15.89 1.84 2.15
C THR A 99 -15.63 3.09 1.30
N HIS A 100 -15.86 4.25 1.89
CA HIS A 100 -15.74 5.55 1.24
C HIS A 100 -14.79 6.45 2.04
N MET A 101 -13.81 7.03 1.36
CA MET A 101 -12.87 8.01 1.91
C MET A 101 -13.03 9.34 1.20
N ILE A 102 -12.95 10.42 1.95
CA ILE A 102 -13.00 11.79 1.43
C ILE A 102 -11.63 12.43 1.67
N ALA A 103 -11.00 12.93 0.63
CA ALA A 103 -9.77 13.71 0.71
C ALA A 103 -10.07 15.15 0.34
N CYS A 104 -10.02 16.05 1.33
CA CYS A 104 -10.06 17.49 1.11
C CYS A 104 -8.64 17.97 0.84
N ILE A 105 -8.44 18.59 -0.31
CA ILE A 105 -7.14 19.07 -0.79
C ILE A 105 -7.19 20.58 -0.88
N ASP A 106 -6.27 21.24 -0.20
CA ASP A 106 -6.07 22.67 -0.28
C ASP A 106 -5.24 23.01 -1.51
N GLN A 107 -5.77 23.84 -2.44
CA GLN A 107 -5.09 24.15 -3.68
C GLN A 107 -3.79 24.94 -3.48
N PRO A 108 -3.75 25.99 -2.62
CA PRO A 108 -2.56 26.79 -2.42
C PRO A 108 -1.40 26.03 -1.79
N THR A 109 -1.68 25.18 -0.78
CA THR A 109 -0.66 24.52 0.02
C THR A 109 -0.42 23.08 -0.40
N GLY A 110 -1.37 22.44 -1.10
CA GLY A 110 -1.39 21.01 -1.36
C GLY A 110 -1.62 20.15 -0.10
N GLU A 111 -1.97 20.78 1.03
CA GLU A 111 -2.28 20.08 2.27
C GLU A 111 -3.54 19.24 2.11
N ARG A 112 -3.59 18.09 2.79
CA ARG A 112 -4.67 17.12 2.66
C ARG A 112 -5.18 16.67 3.99
N HIS A 113 -6.51 16.66 4.09
CA HIS A 113 -7.22 16.11 5.23
C HIS A 113 -8.08 14.94 4.76
N PHE A 114 -7.92 13.78 5.40
CA PHE A 114 -8.67 12.58 5.08
C PHE A 114 -9.77 12.36 6.10
N TYR A 115 -10.98 12.14 5.58
CA TYR A 115 -12.15 11.80 6.38
C TYR A 115 -12.69 10.45 5.93
N ARG A 116 -13.13 9.65 6.89
CA ARG A 116 -13.83 8.42 6.59
C ARG A 116 -15.31 8.75 6.36
N GLY A 117 -15.79 8.52 5.15
CA GLY A 117 -17.19 8.74 4.80
C GLY A 117 -18.12 7.63 5.27
N THR A 118 -17.59 6.39 5.35
CA THR A 118 -18.30 5.21 5.88
C THR A 118 -17.36 4.35 6.71
N GLU A 119 -17.91 3.51 7.61
CA GLU A 119 -17.12 2.52 8.33
C GLU A 119 -16.57 1.44 7.37
N TYR A 120 -15.49 0.78 7.79
CA TYR A 120 -14.95 -0.33 7.01
C TYR A 120 -15.95 -1.48 6.95
N VAL A 121 -16.15 -2.02 5.76
CA VAL A 121 -17.01 -3.17 5.56
C VAL A 121 -16.39 -4.42 6.17
N HIS A 122 -17.11 -5.03 7.10
CA HIS A 122 -16.74 -6.30 7.72
C HIS A 122 -17.62 -7.42 7.20
N SER A 123 -17.02 -8.45 6.62
CA SER A 123 -17.76 -9.58 6.02
C SER A 123 -18.35 -10.56 7.03
N GLY A 124 -18.01 -10.42 8.34
CA GLY A 124 -18.38 -11.40 9.37
C GLY A 124 -17.74 -12.79 9.17
N ARG A 125 -17.09 -13.04 8.04
CA ARG A 125 -16.38 -14.27 7.68
C ARG A 125 -15.08 -13.95 6.97
N PRO A 126 -14.09 -14.88 6.98
CA PRO A 126 -12.86 -14.69 6.23
C PRO A 126 -13.10 -14.52 4.73
N VAL A 127 -12.33 -13.64 4.09
CA VAL A 127 -12.37 -13.42 2.64
C VAL A 127 -11.28 -14.25 1.94
N GLY A 128 -11.52 -14.62 0.69
CA GLY A 128 -10.60 -15.35 -0.17
C GLY A 128 -10.64 -16.87 0.00
N ASP A 129 -10.49 -17.58 -1.12
CA ASP A 129 -10.32 -19.05 -1.14
C ASP A 129 -8.82 -19.39 -1.08
N LEU A 130 -8.38 -19.99 0.03
CA LEU A 130 -6.98 -20.38 0.23
C LEU A 130 -6.45 -21.33 -0.85
N LYS A 131 -7.30 -22.09 -1.54
CA LYS A 131 -6.89 -22.96 -2.65
C LYS A 131 -6.27 -22.17 -3.81
N ARG A 132 -6.67 -20.90 -3.98
CA ARG A 132 -6.12 -20.00 -5.01
C ARG A 132 -4.66 -19.65 -4.77
N LEU A 133 -4.14 -19.77 -3.55
CA LEU A 133 -2.71 -19.59 -3.26
C LEU A 133 -1.85 -20.66 -3.93
N ARG A 134 -2.40 -21.83 -4.27
CA ARG A 134 -1.67 -22.84 -5.05
C ARG A 134 -1.37 -22.28 -6.44
N GLY A 135 -0.10 -22.04 -6.72
CA GLY A 135 0.35 -21.45 -7.98
C GLY A 135 0.32 -19.91 -8.03
N ALA A 136 -0.08 -19.23 -6.96
CA ALA A 136 0.13 -17.80 -6.83
C ALA A 136 1.64 -17.47 -6.85
N GLY A 137 1.97 -16.28 -7.32
CA GLY A 137 3.35 -15.79 -7.36
C GLY A 137 3.74 -15.00 -6.12
N CYS A 138 2.76 -14.35 -5.49
CA CYS A 138 2.95 -13.52 -4.30
C CYS A 138 1.59 -13.28 -3.62
N LEU A 139 1.58 -13.16 -2.31
CA LEU A 139 0.46 -12.69 -1.49
C LEU A 139 0.85 -11.37 -0.85
N LEU A 140 0.05 -10.32 -1.06
CA LEU A 140 0.13 -9.04 -0.33
C LEU A 140 -0.98 -8.99 0.72
N VAL A 141 -0.65 -8.58 1.95
CA VAL A 141 -1.62 -8.33 3.03
C VAL A 141 -1.44 -6.90 3.56
N ASP A 142 -2.53 -6.16 3.75
CA ASP A 142 -2.48 -4.71 4.08
C ASP A 142 -2.88 -4.35 5.52
N GLY A 143 -3.22 -5.32 6.36
CA GLY A 143 -3.54 -5.12 7.77
C GLY A 143 -4.99 -4.77 8.09
N THR A 144 -5.82 -4.65 7.09
CA THR A 144 -7.24 -4.29 7.32
C THR A 144 -8.13 -5.47 7.68
N ARG A 145 -7.62 -6.72 7.49
CA ARG A 145 -8.39 -7.96 7.71
C ARG A 145 -7.59 -9.03 8.46
N PRO A 146 -7.19 -8.78 9.70
CA PRO A 146 -6.17 -9.57 10.41
C PRO A 146 -6.48 -11.06 10.50
N ALA A 147 -7.73 -11.47 10.70
CA ALA A 147 -8.11 -12.88 10.76
C ALA A 147 -7.95 -13.60 9.40
N SER A 148 -8.33 -12.94 8.30
CA SER A 148 -8.15 -13.47 6.95
C SER A 148 -6.67 -13.48 6.57
N GLU A 149 -5.94 -12.44 6.92
CA GLU A 149 -4.51 -12.28 6.65
C GLU A 149 -3.68 -13.35 7.34
N LEU A 150 -3.92 -13.61 8.62
CA LEU A 150 -3.22 -14.65 9.36
C LEU A 150 -3.41 -16.03 8.73
N ARG A 151 -4.65 -16.35 8.32
CA ARG A 151 -4.96 -17.62 7.64
C ARG A 151 -4.25 -17.72 6.28
N ALA A 152 -4.31 -16.66 5.49
CA ALA A 152 -3.72 -16.61 4.16
C ALA A 152 -2.18 -16.60 4.21
N ALA A 153 -1.58 -15.82 5.12
CA ALA A 153 -0.13 -15.77 5.30
C ALA A 153 0.44 -17.13 5.74
N ARG A 154 -0.23 -17.81 6.70
CA ARG A 154 0.14 -19.16 7.13
C ARG A 154 0.11 -20.15 5.96
N GLU A 155 -0.95 -20.14 5.16
CA GLU A 155 -1.08 -21.04 4.01
C GLU A 155 -0.09 -20.65 2.90
N GLY A 156 0.13 -19.36 2.63
CA GLY A 156 1.15 -18.89 1.69
C GLY A 156 2.53 -19.41 2.05
N ARG A 157 2.95 -19.25 3.31
CA ARG A 157 4.21 -19.79 3.80
C ARG A 157 4.30 -21.31 3.65
N ARG A 158 3.22 -22.05 3.98
CA ARG A 158 3.16 -23.51 3.83
C ARG A 158 3.33 -23.96 2.37
N LEU A 159 2.84 -23.16 1.43
CA LEU A 159 2.92 -23.43 -0.01
C LEU A 159 4.18 -22.87 -0.68
N GLY A 160 5.04 -22.17 0.06
CA GLY A 160 6.22 -21.49 -0.49
C GLY A 160 5.87 -20.28 -1.39
N VAL A 161 4.68 -19.69 -1.20
CA VAL A 161 4.27 -18.44 -1.86
C VAL A 161 4.82 -17.28 -1.05
N PRO A 162 5.62 -16.37 -1.65
CA PRO A 162 6.13 -15.20 -0.95
C PRO A 162 5.00 -14.35 -0.38
N VAL A 163 5.10 -13.99 0.90
CA VAL A 163 4.14 -13.14 1.59
C VAL A 163 4.76 -11.77 1.88
N VAL A 164 4.13 -10.72 1.38
CA VAL A 164 4.48 -9.32 1.60
C VAL A 164 3.44 -8.68 2.51
N ALA A 165 3.87 -8.02 3.58
CA ALA A 165 2.98 -7.23 4.43
C ALA A 165 3.21 -5.73 4.22
N ASP A 166 2.14 -5.03 3.86
CA ASP A 166 2.05 -3.58 4.05
C ASP A 166 1.80 -3.32 5.53
N VAL A 167 2.76 -2.72 6.20
CA VAL A 167 2.67 -2.35 7.61
C VAL A 167 2.40 -0.86 7.72
N GLY A 168 1.30 -0.40 7.08
CA GLY A 168 0.87 1.00 7.07
C GLY A 168 0.47 1.52 8.45
N TRP A 169 -0.11 0.66 9.28
CA TRP A 169 -0.44 0.92 10.68
C TRP A 169 -0.23 -0.31 11.55
N TRP A 170 -0.01 -0.07 12.84
CA TRP A 170 0.23 -1.13 13.80
C TRP A 170 -1.05 -1.49 14.54
N THR A 171 -1.43 -2.77 14.50
CA THR A 171 -2.56 -3.33 15.26
C THR A 171 -2.07 -4.40 16.24
N ARG A 172 -2.93 -4.77 17.19
CA ARG A 172 -2.62 -5.83 18.18
C ARG A 172 -2.34 -7.18 17.53
N GLU A 173 -3.00 -7.46 16.42
CA GLU A 173 -2.91 -8.74 15.69
C GLU A 173 -1.71 -8.82 14.73
N ARG A 174 -1.09 -7.69 14.41
CA ARG A 174 -0.02 -7.60 13.42
C ARG A 174 1.17 -8.54 13.71
N PRO A 175 1.66 -8.68 14.96
CA PRO A 175 2.76 -9.59 15.26
C PRO A 175 2.49 -11.04 14.84
N ALA A 176 1.26 -11.53 15.04
CA ALA A 176 0.89 -12.90 14.65
C ALA A 176 0.93 -13.09 13.12
N VAL A 177 0.58 -12.08 12.33
CA VAL A 177 0.68 -12.15 10.86
C VAL A 177 2.15 -12.14 10.43
N LEU A 178 2.98 -11.28 11.05
CA LEU A 178 4.39 -11.12 10.70
C LEU A 178 5.21 -12.41 10.85
N THR A 179 4.84 -13.32 11.74
CA THR A 179 5.51 -14.63 11.85
C THR A 179 5.45 -15.47 10.57
N HIS A 180 4.55 -15.14 9.64
CA HIS A 180 4.34 -15.85 8.38
C HIS A 180 4.67 -15.00 7.14
N VAL A 181 5.34 -13.86 7.32
CA VAL A 181 5.65 -12.89 6.27
C VAL A 181 7.12 -13.01 5.85
N ASP A 182 7.40 -12.89 4.56
CA ASP A 182 8.76 -12.91 4.01
C ASP A 182 9.33 -11.48 3.86
N TYR A 183 8.46 -10.50 3.61
CA TYR A 183 8.83 -9.09 3.42
C TYR A 183 7.88 -8.20 4.21
N ALA A 184 8.36 -7.53 5.25
CA ALA A 184 7.60 -6.47 5.94
C ALA A 184 8.02 -5.11 5.40
N ILE A 185 7.07 -4.36 4.83
CA ILE A 185 7.33 -3.03 4.28
C ILE A 185 6.53 -2.02 5.10
N LEU A 186 7.26 -1.12 5.76
CA LEU A 186 6.72 -0.10 6.65
C LEU A 186 6.84 1.28 6.01
N SER A 187 5.91 2.17 6.34
CA SER A 187 6.16 3.60 6.21
C SER A 187 6.98 4.13 7.39
N GLU A 188 7.65 5.27 7.21
CA GLU A 188 8.31 5.95 8.34
C GLU A 188 7.34 6.23 9.50
N HIS A 189 6.10 6.62 9.17
CA HIS A 189 5.06 6.85 10.17
C HIS A 189 4.80 5.60 11.04
N SER A 190 4.70 4.44 10.41
CA SER A 190 4.52 3.16 11.12
C SER A 190 5.75 2.77 11.91
N ALA A 191 6.96 2.99 11.35
CA ALA A 191 8.22 2.75 12.04
C ALA A 191 8.35 3.58 13.32
N ARG A 192 7.91 4.85 13.29
CA ARG A 192 7.87 5.71 14.50
C ARG A 192 6.98 5.16 15.60
N SER A 193 5.90 4.46 15.27
CA SER A 193 5.01 3.85 16.27
C SER A 193 5.64 2.66 17.00
N LEU A 194 6.70 2.07 16.43
CA LEU A 194 7.45 0.95 16.99
C LEU A 194 8.71 1.38 17.75
N ALA A 195 9.12 2.64 17.63
CA ALA A 195 10.27 3.15 18.40
C ALA A 195 10.00 2.99 19.89
N PRO A 196 11.01 2.57 20.69
CA PRO A 196 10.85 2.46 22.14
C PRO A 196 10.37 3.81 22.69
N ARG A 197 9.21 3.80 23.31
CA ARG A 197 8.71 4.99 24.01
C ARG A 197 9.54 5.14 25.25
N GLY A 198 10.43 6.13 25.29
CA GLY A 198 11.02 6.56 26.54
C GLY A 198 9.92 6.75 27.59
N ALA A 199 10.16 6.35 28.83
CA ALA A 199 9.21 6.33 29.93
C ALA A 199 8.68 7.74 30.22
N ALA A 200 7.75 8.24 29.43
CA ALA A 200 7.10 9.54 29.59
C ALA A 200 5.59 9.35 29.74
N GLY A 201 5.16 9.50 31.00
CA GLY A 201 3.76 9.44 31.38
C GLY A 201 2.90 10.54 30.76
N LYS A 202 1.64 10.20 30.61
CA LYS A 202 0.39 11.01 30.62
C LYS A 202 0.34 12.42 29.98
N THR A 203 1.06 12.73 28.89
CA THR A 203 0.72 13.89 28.04
C THR A 203 0.90 13.54 26.56
N ALA A 204 -0.07 12.78 26.06
CA ALA A 204 0.01 12.11 24.75
C ALA A 204 0.26 13.06 23.55
N ARG A 205 -0.15 14.33 23.58
CA ARG A 205 0.01 15.27 22.49
C ARG A 205 1.43 15.87 22.41
N ARG A 206 1.96 16.39 23.50
CA ARG A 206 3.33 16.93 23.55
C ARG A 206 4.41 15.84 23.40
N ALA A 207 4.13 14.61 23.86
CA ALA A 207 5.01 13.47 23.63
C ALA A 207 5.03 13.05 22.15
N ARG A 208 3.93 13.15 21.41
CA ARG A 208 3.87 12.92 19.96
C ARG A 208 4.65 13.98 19.17
N GLU A 209 4.56 15.25 19.55
CA GLU A 209 5.29 16.36 18.92
C GLU A 209 6.80 16.26 19.18
N ARG A 210 7.23 15.87 20.36
CA ARG A 210 8.65 15.62 20.67
C ARG A 210 9.20 14.35 20.03
N ALA A 211 8.45 13.25 20.02
CA ALA A 211 8.86 12.01 19.36
C ALA A 211 8.96 12.15 17.83
N SER A 212 8.33 13.16 17.22
CA SER A 212 8.50 13.47 15.80
C SER A 212 9.82 14.14 15.47
N ALA A 213 10.49 14.74 16.43
CA ALA A 213 11.74 15.48 16.26
C ALA A 213 13.01 14.64 16.49
N GLU A 214 12.92 13.49 17.18
CA GLU A 214 14.09 12.65 17.41
C GLU A 214 14.47 11.80 16.18
N PRO A 215 15.77 11.68 15.87
CA PRO A 215 16.23 10.79 14.82
C PRO A 215 15.84 9.34 15.12
N LEU A 216 15.20 8.68 14.16
CA LEU A 216 14.88 7.24 14.28
C LEU A 216 16.14 6.40 14.06
N ASP A 217 16.44 5.50 14.96
CA ASP A 217 17.34 4.39 14.65
C ASP A 217 16.62 3.36 13.77
N LEU A 218 16.67 3.62 12.47
CA LEU A 218 16.01 2.81 11.46
C LEU A 218 16.56 1.38 11.42
N ARG A 219 17.83 1.19 11.74
CA ARG A 219 18.45 -0.15 11.79
C ARG A 219 17.90 -0.95 12.95
N MET A 220 17.82 -0.35 14.13
CA MET A 220 17.24 -0.98 15.32
C MET A 220 15.77 -1.34 15.09
N ILE A 221 14.98 -0.47 14.44
CA ILE A 221 13.58 -0.76 14.11
C ILE A 221 13.48 -1.93 13.12
N CYS A 222 14.31 -1.95 12.08
CA CYS A 222 14.34 -3.08 11.15
C CYS A 222 14.67 -4.40 11.88
N GLN A 223 15.62 -4.39 12.81
CA GLN A 223 16.00 -5.57 13.61
C GLN A 223 14.85 -6.01 14.53
N ALA A 224 14.16 -5.07 15.18
CA ALA A 224 13.01 -5.36 16.01
C ALA A 224 11.86 -6.01 15.22
N VAL A 225 11.54 -5.47 14.04
CA VAL A 225 10.53 -6.06 13.14
C VAL A 225 10.96 -7.43 12.63
N ARG A 226 12.23 -7.60 12.25
CA ARG A 226 12.78 -8.91 11.87
C ARG A 226 12.64 -9.93 12.99
N GLY A 227 12.88 -9.53 14.24
CA GLY A 227 12.67 -10.38 15.42
C GLY A 227 11.25 -10.89 15.59
N MET A 228 10.26 -10.29 14.92
CA MET A 228 8.86 -10.73 14.89
C MET A 228 8.57 -11.78 13.81
N GLY A 229 9.54 -12.09 12.92
CA GLY A 229 9.41 -13.17 11.94
C GLY A 229 9.90 -12.89 10.52
N PRO A 230 9.64 -11.72 9.92
CA PRO A 230 9.99 -11.49 8.51
C PRO A 230 11.52 -11.38 8.33
N PRO A 231 12.13 -12.20 7.46
CA PRO A 231 13.57 -12.15 7.22
C PRO A 231 14.03 -10.86 6.53
N ARG A 232 13.09 -10.17 5.85
CA ARG A 232 13.37 -8.92 5.14
C ARG A 232 12.43 -7.82 5.58
N VAL A 233 13.01 -6.67 5.89
CA VAL A 233 12.29 -5.48 6.36
C VAL A 233 12.68 -4.29 5.50
N VAL A 234 11.70 -3.51 5.06
CA VAL A 234 11.90 -2.27 4.30
C VAL A 234 11.17 -1.15 5.02
N ILE A 235 11.81 0.02 5.15
CA ILE A 235 11.15 1.23 5.68
C ILE A 235 11.24 2.31 4.60
N THR A 236 10.10 2.72 4.07
CA THR A 236 10.01 3.83 3.11
C THR A 236 10.00 5.17 3.84
N LEU A 237 10.80 6.13 3.36
CA LEU A 237 11.09 7.42 3.99
C LEU A 237 10.63 8.62 3.12
N GLY A 238 9.72 8.40 2.18
CA GLY A 238 9.26 9.41 1.25
C GLY A 238 10.41 10.00 0.40
N ALA A 239 10.56 11.31 0.41
CA ALA A 239 11.61 12.00 -0.36
C ALA A 239 13.05 11.64 0.08
N ARG A 240 13.23 10.97 1.22
CA ARG A 240 14.53 10.50 1.69
C ARG A 240 14.87 9.08 1.22
N GLY A 241 13.99 8.45 0.42
CA GLY A 241 14.19 7.11 -0.13
C GLY A 241 13.71 6.00 0.81
N LEU A 242 14.54 5.01 1.04
CA LEU A 242 14.22 3.87 1.90
C LEU A 242 15.48 3.30 2.56
N VAL A 243 15.26 2.52 3.61
CA VAL A 243 16.25 1.59 4.16
C VAL A 243 15.69 0.18 4.11
N TYR A 244 16.57 -0.81 4.08
CA TYR A 244 16.17 -2.21 4.11
C TYR A 244 17.14 -3.07 4.93
N LEU A 245 16.63 -4.15 5.46
CA LEU A 245 17.38 -5.20 6.11
C LEU A 245 17.06 -6.53 5.41
N ASP A 246 18.09 -7.21 4.89
CA ASP A 246 18.01 -8.57 4.31
C ASP A 246 18.99 -9.48 5.07
N GLY A 247 18.47 -10.34 5.92
CA GLY A 247 19.27 -11.02 6.91
C GLY A 247 20.01 -10.03 7.82
N GLU A 248 21.34 -10.01 7.80
CA GLU A 248 22.16 -9.07 8.56
C GLU A 248 22.57 -7.82 7.74
N ARG A 249 22.31 -7.83 6.43
CA ARG A 249 22.70 -6.75 5.52
C ARG A 249 21.73 -5.60 5.62
N PHE A 250 22.17 -4.48 6.18
CA PHE A 250 21.43 -3.23 6.19
C PHE A 250 21.88 -2.34 5.03
N GLY A 251 20.93 -1.88 4.24
CA GLY A 251 21.17 -1.03 3.09
C GLY A 251 20.28 0.21 3.08
N ARG A 252 20.65 1.17 2.24
CA ARG A 252 19.91 2.41 2.00
C ARG A 252 19.85 2.71 0.50
N MET A 253 18.69 3.23 0.07
CA MET A 253 18.50 3.69 -1.30
C MET A 253 17.89 5.09 -1.29
N LYS A 254 18.43 6.00 -2.11
CA LYS A 254 17.90 7.36 -2.27
C LYS A 254 16.56 7.33 -3.02
N ALA A 255 15.75 8.36 -2.79
CA ALA A 255 14.56 8.57 -3.62
C ALA A 255 14.94 9.17 -4.98
N PHE A 256 14.13 8.85 -6.00
CA PHE A 256 14.19 9.58 -7.27
C PHE A 256 13.65 11.00 -7.09
N ARG A 257 14.32 11.96 -7.70
CA ARG A 257 13.88 13.35 -7.71
C ARG A 257 12.82 13.54 -8.80
N VAL A 258 11.61 13.90 -8.40
CA VAL A 258 10.49 14.15 -9.31
C VAL A 258 9.71 15.40 -8.88
N LYS A 259 9.00 16.01 -9.83
CA LYS A 259 8.02 17.05 -9.50
C LYS A 259 6.81 16.40 -8.84
N VAL A 260 6.67 16.63 -7.54
CA VAL A 260 5.57 16.07 -6.76
C VAL A 260 4.33 16.94 -6.89
N VAL A 261 3.21 16.33 -7.25
CA VAL A 261 1.86 16.90 -7.25
C VAL A 261 1.07 16.34 -6.08
N ASP A 262 1.08 15.00 -5.90
CA ASP A 262 0.34 14.31 -4.85
C ASP A 262 0.97 12.97 -4.49
N THR A 263 1.24 12.76 -3.20
CA THR A 263 1.83 11.50 -2.67
C THR A 263 0.81 10.46 -2.25
N THR A 264 -0.50 10.71 -2.40
CA THR A 264 -1.57 9.76 -2.06
C THR A 264 -1.35 8.44 -2.81
N GLY A 265 -1.36 7.31 -2.12
CA GLY A 265 -1.21 5.99 -2.72
C GLY A 265 0.22 5.66 -3.21
N ALA A 266 1.23 6.51 -2.99
CA ALA A 266 2.61 6.21 -3.40
C ALA A 266 3.15 4.94 -2.71
N GLY A 267 2.80 4.72 -1.42
CA GLY A 267 3.11 3.50 -0.68
C GLY A 267 2.45 2.27 -1.31
N ASP A 268 1.17 2.38 -1.66
CA ASP A 268 0.40 1.28 -2.26
C ASP A 268 0.97 0.91 -3.64
N VAL A 269 1.36 1.92 -4.43
CA VAL A 269 2.04 1.71 -5.72
C VAL A 269 3.40 1.05 -5.52
N PHE A 270 4.16 1.44 -4.50
CA PHE A 270 5.40 0.77 -4.15
C PHE A 270 5.17 -0.71 -3.83
N HIS A 271 4.18 -1.04 -2.98
CA HIS A 271 3.84 -2.42 -2.62
C HIS A 271 3.42 -3.24 -3.84
N GLY A 272 2.55 -2.70 -4.70
CA GLY A 272 2.12 -3.39 -5.91
C GLY A 272 3.26 -3.63 -6.89
N ALA A 273 4.13 -2.64 -7.11
CA ALA A 273 5.30 -2.76 -7.97
C ALA A 273 6.34 -3.74 -7.39
N PHE A 274 6.52 -3.75 -6.07
CA PHE A 274 7.39 -4.71 -5.38
C PHE A 274 6.90 -6.14 -5.55
N CYS A 275 5.61 -6.40 -5.34
CA CYS A 275 5.00 -7.72 -5.56
C CYS A 275 5.12 -8.16 -7.03
N TRP A 276 4.90 -7.24 -7.98
CA TRP A 276 5.11 -7.51 -9.40
C TRP A 276 6.56 -7.91 -9.69
N GLY A 277 7.54 -7.19 -9.11
CA GLY A 277 8.96 -7.47 -9.29
C GLY A 277 9.39 -8.81 -8.71
N LEU A 278 8.82 -9.24 -7.57
CA LEU A 278 9.03 -10.60 -7.04
C LEU A 278 8.58 -11.68 -8.04
N VAL A 279 7.38 -11.51 -8.62
CA VAL A 279 6.87 -12.46 -9.63
C VAL A 279 7.66 -12.41 -10.92
N ALA A 280 8.22 -11.25 -11.27
CA ALA A 280 9.12 -11.08 -12.41
C ALA A 280 10.53 -11.62 -12.17
N GLY A 281 10.86 -12.04 -10.94
CA GLY A 281 12.17 -12.61 -10.57
C GLY A 281 13.27 -11.55 -10.40
N LEU A 282 12.92 -10.31 -10.07
CA LEU A 282 13.91 -9.28 -9.79
C LEU A 282 14.65 -9.56 -8.47
N ALA A 283 15.97 -9.39 -8.45
CA ALA A 283 16.75 -9.40 -7.23
C ALA A 283 16.30 -8.23 -6.32
N LEU A 284 16.45 -8.38 -5.00
CA LEU A 284 15.88 -7.46 -4.00
C LEU A 284 16.17 -5.99 -4.30
N GLU A 285 17.42 -5.62 -4.51
CA GLU A 285 17.79 -4.22 -4.74
C GLU A 285 17.20 -3.66 -6.03
N LYS A 286 17.21 -4.45 -7.12
CA LYS A 286 16.57 -4.07 -8.39
C LYS A 286 15.04 -3.98 -8.24
N ASN A 287 14.46 -4.80 -7.39
CA ASN A 287 13.04 -4.73 -7.10
C ASN A 287 12.68 -3.49 -6.28
N LEU A 288 13.50 -3.15 -5.27
CA LEU A 288 13.34 -1.91 -4.49
C LEU A 288 13.49 -0.66 -5.37
N GLU A 289 14.48 -0.65 -6.27
CA GLU A 289 14.70 0.42 -7.24
C GLU A 289 13.50 0.58 -8.18
N PHE A 290 13.01 -0.52 -8.75
CA PHE A 290 11.84 -0.54 -9.63
C PHE A 290 10.58 -0.05 -8.92
N ALA A 291 10.33 -0.52 -7.70
CA ALA A 291 9.17 -0.11 -6.90
C ALA A 291 9.25 1.38 -6.52
N SER A 292 10.45 1.87 -6.18
CA SER A 292 10.69 3.30 -5.89
C SER A 292 10.43 4.18 -7.12
N ALA A 293 10.86 3.76 -8.30
CA ALA A 293 10.62 4.47 -9.56
C ALA A 293 9.11 4.52 -9.90
N ALA A 294 8.40 3.41 -9.72
CA ALA A 294 6.95 3.36 -9.93
C ALA A 294 6.20 4.32 -8.97
N ALA A 295 6.58 4.32 -7.70
CA ALA A 295 6.01 5.21 -6.69
C ALA A 295 6.33 6.69 -6.97
N ALA A 296 7.55 7.00 -7.43
CA ALA A 296 7.96 8.35 -7.79
C ALA A 296 7.16 8.87 -8.99
N LEU A 297 7.02 8.09 -10.05
CA LEU A 297 6.21 8.46 -11.23
C LEU A 297 4.74 8.75 -10.86
N LYS A 298 4.16 7.95 -9.97
CA LYS A 298 2.80 8.17 -9.47
C LYS A 298 2.65 9.54 -8.83
N CYS A 299 3.64 10.03 -8.11
CA CYS A 299 3.55 11.30 -7.39
C CYS A 299 3.37 12.54 -8.28
N GLY A 300 3.55 12.42 -9.60
CA GLY A 300 3.26 13.49 -10.57
C GLY A 300 1.78 13.75 -10.86
N HIS A 301 0.85 13.02 -10.24
CA HIS A 301 -0.59 13.11 -10.53
C HIS A 301 -1.42 13.13 -9.25
N ILE A 302 -2.58 13.80 -9.28
CA ILE A 302 -3.53 13.85 -8.16
C ILE A 302 -4.22 12.49 -7.98
N GLY A 303 -4.36 12.05 -6.72
CA GLY A 303 -5.07 10.84 -6.31
C GLY A 303 -4.24 9.57 -6.34
N GLY A 304 -4.77 8.49 -5.76
CA GLY A 304 -4.04 7.25 -5.53
C GLY A 304 -3.74 6.44 -6.80
N ARG A 305 -4.60 6.51 -7.82
CA ARG A 305 -4.52 5.63 -8.99
C ARG A 305 -4.22 6.32 -10.32
N ALA A 306 -4.52 7.63 -10.46
CA ALA A 306 -4.39 8.31 -11.76
C ALA A 306 -2.98 8.22 -12.34
N GLY A 307 -1.95 8.41 -11.52
CA GLY A 307 -0.55 8.42 -11.93
C GLY A 307 0.16 7.05 -11.90
N ILE A 308 -0.53 5.94 -11.64
CA ILE A 308 0.10 4.62 -11.64
C ILE A 308 0.71 4.33 -13.02
N PRO A 309 2.05 4.12 -13.12
CA PRO A 309 2.70 3.97 -14.41
C PRO A 309 2.52 2.57 -15.02
N THR A 310 2.69 2.49 -16.33
CA THR A 310 2.92 1.24 -17.03
C THR A 310 4.38 0.76 -16.85
N ARG A 311 4.63 -0.53 -17.06
CA ARG A 311 6.00 -1.08 -17.03
C ARG A 311 6.94 -0.32 -17.97
N ARG A 312 6.49 0.05 -19.17
CA ARG A 312 7.32 0.78 -20.15
C ARG A 312 7.76 2.14 -19.62
N GLN A 313 6.86 2.85 -18.92
CA GLN A 313 7.19 4.14 -18.30
C GLN A 313 8.21 3.97 -17.16
N VAL A 314 8.06 2.94 -16.32
CA VAL A 314 9.04 2.69 -15.24
C VAL A 314 10.42 2.36 -15.81
N VAL A 315 10.49 1.46 -16.82
CA VAL A 315 11.77 1.08 -17.45
C VAL A 315 12.44 2.28 -18.12
N ARG A 316 11.68 3.10 -18.84
CA ARG A 316 12.19 4.33 -19.45
C ARG A 316 12.73 5.29 -18.39
N PHE A 317 11.96 5.53 -17.32
CA PHE A 317 12.35 6.40 -16.23
C PHE A 317 13.67 5.94 -15.58
N LEU A 318 13.81 4.64 -15.33
CA LEU A 318 15.03 4.07 -14.78
C LEU A 318 16.24 4.25 -15.72
N SER A 319 16.05 4.11 -17.04
CA SER A 319 17.15 4.34 -18.00
C SER A 319 17.59 5.81 -18.06
N GLU A 320 16.66 6.75 -17.89
CA GLU A 320 16.93 8.19 -17.84
C GLU A 320 17.62 8.63 -16.54
N HIS A 321 17.53 7.82 -15.46
CA HIS A 321 18.08 8.10 -14.13
C HIS A 321 19.19 7.12 -13.73
N ALA A 322 19.72 6.33 -14.67
CA ALA A 322 20.85 5.44 -14.43
C ALA A 322 22.09 6.24 -14.06
N GLY A 323 22.51 6.18 -12.78
CA GLY A 323 23.69 6.89 -12.25
C GLY A 323 23.40 8.01 -11.25
N GLN A 324 22.16 8.21 -10.83
CA GLN A 324 21.79 9.13 -9.73
C GLN A 324 21.94 8.53 -8.34
#